data_5b40d7640bc9a0c907d860a7e630ec0e
#
_entry.id   5b40d7640bc9a0c907d860a7e630ec0e
#
_cell.length_a   1.000
_cell.length_b   1.000
_cell.length_c   1.000
_cell.angle_alpha   90.00
_cell.angle_beta   90.00
_cell.angle_gamma   90.00
#
_symmetry.space_group_name_H-M   'P 1'
#
loop_
_entity.id
_entity.type
_entity.pdbx_description
1 polymer ?
#
loop_
_entity_poly.entity_id
_entity_poly.type
_entity_poly.pdbx_seq_one_letter_code
_entity_poly.pdbx_strand_id
1 'polypeptide(L)'
;VLLLLAGCDFLAIRGGLGASVANVSKAYFSANMFLNHAATNPVFSFLTSLGDHTDYAAEYPFFDEAGREERFARLRGNDPSAAAPERVLTTSRPNVVVVILESFARTVMDADVGGLPVMPNMQRLKGEGIWFENFFANSFRTDRGEVAILSGFPAQTRMSIMKLPAKSRNLPSLARSLSGAGYATGFSYGGDLNFTDQASYMYATGWQPVSYTHLT
;
A
#
# COMPACT_ATOMS: atom_id res chain seq x y z
N VAL A 1 -0.59 26.16 -34.67
CA VAL A 1 -0.58 26.93 -33.40
C VAL A 1 -1.54 26.29 -32.38
N LEU A 2 -2.84 26.11 -32.72
CA LEU A 2 -3.86 25.53 -31.81
C LEU A 2 -3.48 24.15 -31.25
N LEU A 3 -2.97 23.25 -32.10
CA LEU A 3 -2.52 21.91 -31.65
C LEU A 3 -1.32 21.96 -30.71
N LEU A 4 -0.41 22.90 -30.92
CA LEU A 4 0.73 23.10 -30.02
C LEU A 4 0.27 23.65 -28.67
N LEU A 5 -0.64 24.62 -28.66
CA LEU A 5 -1.21 25.15 -27.42
C LEU A 5 -1.96 24.07 -26.66
N ALA A 6 -2.82 23.29 -27.31
CA ALA A 6 -3.53 22.17 -26.70
C ALA A 6 -2.56 21.11 -26.16
N GLY A 7 -1.45 20.84 -26.85
CA GLY A 7 -0.39 19.97 -26.36
C GLY A 7 0.32 20.50 -25.11
N CYS A 8 0.62 21.79 -25.08
CA CYS A 8 1.20 22.46 -23.90
C CYS A 8 0.23 22.44 -22.71
N ASP A 9 -1.05 22.76 -22.94
CA ASP A 9 -2.08 22.72 -21.91
C ASP A 9 -2.25 21.30 -21.36
N PHE A 10 -2.28 20.29 -22.22
CA PHE A 10 -2.33 18.88 -21.79
C PHE A 10 -1.12 18.52 -20.91
N LEU A 11 0.09 18.91 -21.30
CA LEU A 11 1.30 18.66 -20.50
C LEU A 11 1.28 19.39 -19.16
N ALA A 12 0.76 20.62 -19.15
CA ALA A 12 0.61 21.38 -17.91
C ALA A 12 -0.38 20.71 -16.95
N ILE A 13 -1.53 20.28 -17.46
CA ILE A 13 -2.55 19.54 -16.68
C ILE A 13 -2.00 18.21 -16.20
N ARG A 14 -1.29 17.48 -17.06
CA ARG A 14 -0.66 16.21 -16.72
C ARG A 14 0.45 16.34 -15.65
N GLY A 15 1.07 17.51 -15.53
CA GLY A 15 2.18 17.76 -14.61
C GLY A 15 3.55 17.39 -15.15
N GLY A 16 3.73 17.46 -16.48
CA GLY A 16 5.01 17.26 -17.16
C GLY A 16 5.12 15.94 -17.92
N LEU A 17 6.36 15.59 -18.30
CA LEU A 17 6.70 14.40 -19.12
C LEU A 17 7.02 13.16 -18.29
N GLY A 18 7.04 13.24 -16.95
CA GLY A 18 7.37 12.13 -16.07
C GLY A 18 6.41 10.94 -16.17
N ALA A 19 6.81 9.80 -15.62
CA ALA A 19 6.00 8.58 -15.60
C ALA A 19 4.71 8.74 -14.80
N SER A 20 4.75 9.48 -13.69
CA SER A 20 3.58 9.77 -12.85
C SER A 20 2.90 11.08 -13.27
N VAL A 21 1.57 11.05 -13.36
CA VAL A 21 0.73 12.24 -13.55
C VAL A 21 0.74 13.12 -12.31
N ALA A 22 0.28 14.38 -12.45
CA ALA A 22 0.09 15.26 -11.30
C ALA A 22 -0.93 14.64 -10.32
N ASN A 23 -0.52 14.54 -9.07
CA ASN A 23 -1.37 14.11 -7.97
C ASN A 23 -0.95 14.85 -6.69
N VAL A 24 -1.77 14.75 -5.64
CA VAL A 24 -1.52 15.45 -4.36
C VAL A 24 -0.24 14.96 -3.68
N SER A 25 0.15 13.70 -3.94
CA SER A 25 1.34 13.08 -3.33
C SER A 25 2.64 13.80 -3.68
N LYS A 26 2.71 14.47 -4.83
CA LYS A 26 3.88 15.28 -5.25
C LYS A 26 4.18 16.45 -4.30
N ALA A 27 3.20 16.88 -3.52
CA ALA A 27 3.37 17.91 -2.50
C ALA A 27 3.81 17.34 -1.13
N TYR A 28 3.83 16.01 -0.98
CA TYR A 28 4.19 15.35 0.27
C TYR A 28 5.68 15.05 0.31
N PHE A 29 6.40 15.73 1.19
CA PHE A 29 7.86 15.62 1.33
C PHE A 29 8.32 15.53 2.79
N SER A 30 7.40 15.59 3.75
CA SER A 30 7.73 15.68 5.17
C SER A 30 6.80 14.82 6.03
N ALA A 31 7.32 14.34 7.15
CA ALA A 31 6.50 13.74 8.21
C ALA A 31 5.59 14.77 8.89
N ASN A 32 5.87 16.07 8.75
CA ASN A 32 5.01 17.14 9.24
C ASN A 32 3.90 17.44 8.23
N MET A 33 2.68 16.99 8.54
CA MET A 33 1.51 17.12 7.67
C MET A 33 1.15 18.59 7.36
N PHE A 34 1.43 19.52 8.27
CA PHE A 34 1.19 20.94 8.02
C PHE A 34 2.00 21.46 6.82
N LEU A 35 3.26 21.07 6.73
CA LEU A 35 4.13 21.45 5.61
C LEU A 35 3.64 20.86 4.28
N ASN A 36 3.19 19.62 4.28
CA ASN A 36 2.64 18.97 3.10
C ASN A 36 1.34 19.66 2.64
N HIS A 37 0.46 20.00 3.57
CA HIS A 37 -0.77 20.73 3.25
C HIS A 37 -0.48 22.15 2.75
N ALA A 38 0.49 22.85 3.33
CA ALA A 38 0.89 24.18 2.88
C ALA A 38 1.50 24.16 1.46
N ALA A 39 2.16 23.06 1.08
CA ALA A 39 2.72 22.86 -0.27
C ALA A 39 1.67 22.43 -1.30
N THR A 40 0.52 21.93 -0.86
CA THR A 40 -0.53 21.45 -1.77
C THR A 40 -1.28 22.63 -2.40
N ASN A 41 -1.39 22.62 -3.74
CA ASN A 41 -2.19 23.62 -4.44
C ASN A 41 -3.69 23.45 -4.10
N PRO A 42 -4.35 24.45 -3.49
CA PRO A 42 -5.73 24.31 -3.04
C PRO A 42 -6.74 24.16 -4.18
N VAL A 43 -6.50 24.79 -5.32
CA VAL A 43 -7.39 24.68 -6.49
C VAL A 43 -7.32 23.28 -7.07
N PHE A 44 -6.11 22.74 -7.24
CA PHE A 44 -5.90 21.37 -7.71
C PHE A 44 -6.55 20.35 -6.75
N SER A 45 -6.30 20.48 -5.46
CA SER A 45 -6.87 19.60 -4.44
C SER A 45 -8.40 19.65 -4.41
N PHE A 46 -8.98 20.85 -4.53
CA PHE A 46 -10.43 21.02 -4.61
C PHE A 46 -11.03 20.35 -5.85
N LEU A 47 -10.46 20.61 -7.03
CA LEU A 47 -10.97 20.04 -8.28
C LEU A 47 -10.86 18.50 -8.31
N THR A 48 -9.76 17.95 -7.81
CA THR A 48 -9.60 16.49 -7.71
C THR A 48 -10.62 15.87 -6.75
N SER A 49 -10.94 16.54 -5.65
CA SER A 49 -11.89 16.03 -4.67
C SER A 49 -13.34 15.97 -5.17
N LEU A 50 -13.69 16.77 -6.18
CA LEU A 50 -15.04 16.74 -6.75
C LEU A 50 -15.37 15.45 -7.50
N GLY A 51 -14.34 14.73 -7.98
CA GLY A 51 -14.50 13.45 -8.70
C GLY A 51 -14.54 12.21 -7.80
N ASP A 52 -14.23 12.33 -6.51
CA ASP A 52 -13.93 11.20 -5.62
C ASP A 52 -15.11 10.80 -4.71
N HIS A 53 -16.33 10.85 -5.22
CA HIS A 53 -17.52 10.46 -4.47
C HIS A 53 -18.02 9.07 -4.89
N THR A 54 -17.46 8.02 -4.30
CA THR A 54 -18.02 6.67 -4.45
C THR A 54 -18.71 6.26 -3.15
N ASP A 55 -20.01 6.03 -3.22
CA ASP A 55 -20.74 5.38 -2.14
C ASP A 55 -20.63 3.86 -2.31
N TYR A 56 -19.67 3.26 -1.62
CA TYR A 56 -19.41 1.82 -1.68
C TYR A 56 -20.57 1.00 -1.11
N ALA A 57 -21.32 1.52 -0.16
CA ALA A 57 -22.45 0.81 0.42
C ALA A 57 -23.60 0.70 -0.57
N ALA A 58 -23.84 1.76 -1.35
CA ALA A 58 -24.83 1.74 -2.42
C ALA A 58 -24.38 0.94 -3.65
N GLU A 59 -23.09 0.97 -3.98
CA GLU A 59 -22.56 0.28 -5.16
C GLU A 59 -22.39 -1.23 -4.95
N TYR A 60 -22.12 -1.67 -3.70
CA TYR A 60 -21.84 -3.08 -3.36
C TYR A 60 -22.67 -3.59 -2.18
N PRO A 61 -24.01 -3.66 -2.30
CA PRO A 61 -24.89 -4.08 -1.22
C PRO A 61 -24.94 -5.62 -1.08
N PHE A 62 -23.79 -6.27 -0.89
CA PHE A 62 -23.72 -7.75 -0.84
C PHE A 62 -24.33 -8.34 0.43
N PHE A 63 -24.31 -7.60 1.53
CA PHE A 63 -24.80 -8.05 2.83
C PHE A 63 -25.50 -6.90 3.54
N ASP A 64 -26.47 -7.24 4.37
CA ASP A 64 -27.04 -6.32 5.35
C ASP A 64 -26.00 -6.02 6.46
N GLU A 65 -26.29 -5.05 7.30
CA GLU A 65 -25.35 -4.56 8.32
C GLU A 65 -24.98 -5.65 9.33
N ALA A 66 -25.98 -6.39 9.83
CA ALA A 66 -25.77 -7.47 10.79
C ALA A 66 -24.93 -8.61 10.20
N GLY A 67 -25.21 -9.02 8.96
CA GLY A 67 -24.45 -10.05 8.26
C GLY A 67 -23.02 -9.62 7.93
N ARG A 68 -22.76 -8.32 7.74
CA ARG A 68 -21.39 -7.79 7.56
C ARG A 68 -20.59 -7.89 8.85
N GLU A 69 -21.18 -7.48 9.97
CA GLU A 69 -20.51 -7.52 11.28
C GLU A 69 -20.17 -8.94 11.70
N GLU A 70 -21.10 -9.87 11.58
CA GLU A 70 -20.89 -11.28 11.89
C GLU A 70 -19.74 -11.87 11.07
N ARG A 71 -19.76 -11.66 9.75
CA ARG A 71 -18.70 -12.16 8.84
C ARG A 71 -17.36 -11.53 9.14
N PHE A 72 -17.33 -10.22 9.41
CA PHE A 72 -16.10 -9.53 9.73
C PHE A 72 -15.52 -9.99 11.07
N ALA A 73 -16.34 -10.20 12.10
CA ALA A 73 -15.92 -10.75 13.39
C ALA A 73 -15.31 -12.15 13.21
N ARG A 74 -15.95 -13.00 12.39
CA ARG A 74 -15.43 -14.34 12.08
C ARG A 74 -14.08 -14.29 11.33
N LEU A 75 -13.91 -13.37 10.38
CA LEU A 75 -12.65 -13.20 9.63
C LEU A 75 -11.51 -12.67 10.51
N ARG A 76 -11.82 -11.91 11.56
CA ARG A 76 -10.81 -11.39 12.50
C ARG A 76 -10.24 -12.46 13.43
N GLY A 77 -10.72 -13.68 13.34
CA GLY A 77 -10.18 -14.79 14.14
C GLY A 77 -10.40 -14.66 15.65
N ASN A 78 -11.46 -13.97 16.09
CA ASN A 78 -11.89 -13.97 17.48
C ASN A 78 -12.55 -15.32 17.82
N ASP A 79 -11.89 -16.41 17.47
CA ASP A 79 -12.31 -17.75 17.84
C ASP A 79 -11.77 -18.04 19.25
N PRO A 80 -12.64 -18.10 20.28
CA PRO A 80 -12.21 -18.41 21.65
C PRO A 80 -11.64 -19.84 21.78
N SER A 81 -11.85 -20.71 20.76
CA SER A 81 -11.30 -22.05 20.70
C SER A 81 -9.94 -22.12 19.98
N ALA A 82 -9.45 -20.99 19.47
CA ALA A 82 -8.13 -20.96 18.84
C ALA A 82 -7.05 -21.38 19.85
N ALA A 83 -6.17 -22.28 19.42
CA ALA A 83 -5.03 -22.70 20.23
C ALA A 83 -4.19 -21.48 20.66
N ALA A 84 -3.62 -21.54 21.85
CA ALA A 84 -2.74 -20.50 22.34
C ALA A 84 -1.63 -20.20 21.29
N PRO A 85 -1.30 -18.92 21.05
CA PRO A 85 -0.31 -18.57 20.05
C PRO A 85 1.04 -19.23 20.36
N GLU A 86 1.56 -19.98 19.41
CA GLU A 86 2.87 -20.61 19.52
C GLU A 86 3.97 -19.56 19.40
N ARG A 87 4.93 -19.60 20.32
CA ARG A 87 6.08 -18.68 20.27
C ARG A 87 7.09 -19.17 19.23
N VAL A 88 7.11 -18.50 18.09
CA VAL A 88 7.98 -18.81 16.96
C VAL A 88 9.38 -18.20 17.11
N LEU A 89 9.48 -17.03 17.75
CA LEU A 89 10.73 -16.26 17.86
C LEU A 89 11.43 -16.49 19.20
N THR A 90 12.73 -16.62 19.16
CA THR A 90 13.57 -16.75 20.36
C THR A 90 13.77 -15.44 21.13
N THR A 91 13.59 -14.30 20.46
CA THR A 91 13.68 -12.95 21.05
C THR A 91 12.32 -12.27 21.12
N SER A 92 12.11 -11.41 22.11
CA SER A 92 10.91 -10.59 22.23
C SER A 92 10.95 -9.31 21.40
N ARG A 93 12.14 -8.91 20.92
CA ARG A 93 12.34 -7.69 20.12
C ARG A 93 13.25 -7.97 18.92
N PRO A 94 12.78 -8.73 17.93
CA PRO A 94 13.54 -8.99 16.71
C PRO A 94 13.61 -7.74 15.83
N ASN A 95 14.65 -7.61 15.03
CA ASN A 95 14.58 -6.74 13.86
C ASN A 95 13.59 -7.33 12.85
N VAL A 96 12.77 -6.48 12.24
CA VAL A 96 11.73 -6.90 11.30
C VAL A 96 12.02 -6.29 9.93
N VAL A 97 12.13 -7.14 8.91
CA VAL A 97 12.24 -6.72 7.51
C VAL A 97 11.05 -7.32 6.77
N VAL A 98 10.24 -6.46 6.19
CA VAL A 98 9.11 -6.87 5.33
C VAL A 98 9.49 -6.59 3.88
N VAL A 99 9.53 -7.63 3.06
CA VAL A 99 9.83 -7.52 1.62
C VAL A 99 8.56 -7.78 0.83
N ILE A 100 8.06 -6.74 0.18
CA ILE A 100 6.87 -6.83 -0.69
C ILE A 100 7.38 -6.98 -2.13
N LEU A 101 7.15 -8.15 -2.70
CA LEU A 101 7.63 -8.51 -4.03
C LEU A 101 6.52 -8.30 -5.07
N GLU A 102 6.79 -7.44 -6.05
CA GLU A 102 5.89 -7.17 -7.17
C GLU A 102 5.79 -8.37 -8.11
N SER A 103 4.56 -8.71 -8.54
CA SER A 103 4.30 -9.76 -9.55
C SER A 103 4.80 -11.17 -9.20
N PHE A 104 5.05 -11.46 -7.92
CA PHE A 104 5.44 -12.79 -7.47
C PHE A 104 4.21 -13.69 -7.34
N ALA A 105 3.98 -14.52 -8.35
CA ALA A 105 2.90 -15.49 -8.37
C ALA A 105 3.41 -16.90 -8.06
N ARG A 106 2.62 -17.69 -7.34
CA ARG A 106 2.91 -19.09 -7.02
C ARG A 106 3.24 -19.92 -8.28
N THR A 107 2.52 -19.68 -9.37
CA THR A 107 2.75 -20.35 -10.65
C THR A 107 4.17 -20.18 -11.18
N VAL A 108 4.80 -19.01 -10.95
CA VAL A 108 6.19 -18.74 -11.33
C VAL A 108 7.16 -19.37 -10.33
N MET A 109 6.82 -19.34 -9.05
CA MET A 109 7.65 -19.92 -7.99
C MET A 109 7.77 -21.43 -8.08
N ASP A 110 6.69 -22.09 -8.47
CA ASP A 110 6.64 -23.55 -8.62
C ASP A 110 7.00 -24.01 -10.05
N ALA A 111 7.34 -23.06 -10.95
CA ALA A 111 7.68 -23.37 -12.34
C ALA A 111 9.08 -24.01 -12.47
N ASP A 112 9.18 -24.93 -13.41
CA ASP A 112 10.42 -25.58 -13.85
C ASP A 112 10.59 -25.42 -15.35
N VAL A 113 11.82 -25.18 -15.81
CA VAL A 113 12.16 -25.10 -17.23
C VAL A 113 13.36 -26.02 -17.50
N GLY A 114 13.10 -27.09 -18.20
CA GLY A 114 14.14 -28.07 -18.56
C GLY A 114 14.77 -28.78 -17.34
N GLY A 115 14.03 -29.03 -16.30
CA GLY A 115 14.50 -29.67 -15.06
C GLY A 115 15.18 -28.72 -14.08
N LEU A 116 15.10 -27.39 -14.32
CA LEU A 116 15.68 -26.37 -13.45
C LEU A 116 14.57 -25.47 -12.91
N PRO A 117 14.49 -25.28 -11.57
CA PRO A 117 13.51 -24.40 -10.98
C PRO A 117 13.76 -22.94 -11.43
N VAL A 118 12.69 -22.24 -11.81
CA VAL A 118 12.76 -20.84 -12.23
C VAL A 118 13.19 -19.93 -11.07
N MET A 119 12.81 -20.28 -9.84
CA MET A 119 13.12 -19.50 -8.65
C MET A 119 13.81 -20.34 -7.55
N PRO A 120 15.07 -20.78 -7.78
CA PRO A 120 15.74 -21.73 -6.88
C PRO A 120 15.95 -21.15 -5.46
N ASN A 121 16.21 -19.86 -5.34
CA ASN A 121 16.37 -19.21 -4.03
C ASN A 121 15.07 -19.16 -3.23
N MET A 122 13.92 -18.95 -3.88
CA MET A 122 12.62 -18.99 -3.21
C MET A 122 12.27 -20.40 -2.75
N GLN A 123 12.59 -21.41 -3.57
CA GLN A 123 12.42 -22.81 -3.17
C GLN A 123 13.29 -23.17 -1.95
N ARG A 124 14.52 -22.67 -1.90
CA ARG A 124 15.40 -22.84 -0.74
C ARG A 124 14.80 -22.17 0.51
N LEU A 125 14.39 -20.90 0.40
CA LEU A 125 13.77 -20.15 1.51
C LEU A 125 12.49 -20.82 2.03
N LYS A 126 11.70 -21.42 1.13
CA LYS A 126 10.51 -22.21 1.49
C LYS A 126 10.87 -23.37 2.44
N GLY A 127 12.04 -23.98 2.26
CA GLY A 127 12.52 -25.08 3.12
C GLY A 127 13.20 -24.62 4.42
N GLU A 128 13.65 -23.36 4.50
CA GLU A 128 14.42 -22.82 5.62
C GLU A 128 13.57 -22.02 6.62
N GLY A 129 12.34 -21.66 6.27
CA GLY A 129 11.47 -20.78 7.06
C GLY A 129 10.06 -21.31 7.25
N ILE A 130 9.21 -20.46 7.81
CA ILE A 130 7.77 -20.72 7.89
C ILE A 130 7.15 -20.31 6.56
N TRP A 131 6.52 -21.28 5.90
CA TRP A 131 5.86 -21.07 4.62
C TRP A 131 4.35 -21.20 4.75
N PHE A 132 3.61 -20.19 4.28
CA PHE A 132 2.15 -20.19 4.28
C PHE A 132 1.63 -20.62 2.91
N GLU A 133 1.15 -21.86 2.81
CA GLU A 133 0.66 -22.43 1.54
C GLU A 133 -0.58 -21.73 0.99
N ASN A 134 -1.44 -21.23 1.88
CA ASN A 134 -2.71 -20.59 1.53
C ASN A 134 -2.67 -19.08 1.81
N PHE A 135 -1.59 -18.43 1.40
CA PHE A 135 -1.45 -16.98 1.51
C PHE A 135 -1.85 -16.31 0.20
N PHE A 136 -2.87 -15.48 0.26
CA PHE A 136 -3.42 -14.79 -0.92
C PHE A 136 -3.21 -13.29 -0.81
N ALA A 137 -2.87 -12.66 -1.94
CA ALA A 137 -2.85 -11.22 -2.02
C ALA A 137 -4.26 -10.65 -1.84
N ASN A 138 -4.40 -9.61 -1.04
CA ASN A 138 -5.70 -8.98 -0.79
C ASN A 138 -6.24 -8.22 -2.02
N SER A 139 -5.36 -7.90 -2.99
CA SER A 139 -5.70 -7.29 -4.27
C SER A 139 -4.67 -7.62 -5.34
N PHE A 140 -5.08 -7.48 -6.59
CA PHE A 140 -4.20 -7.58 -7.75
C PHE A 140 -3.42 -6.27 -8.04
N ARG A 141 -3.62 -5.22 -7.25
CA ARG A 141 -2.90 -3.93 -7.39
C ARG A 141 -2.05 -3.65 -6.17
N THR A 142 -0.83 -3.22 -6.41
CA THR A 142 0.18 -2.91 -5.40
C THR A 142 -0.29 -1.85 -4.40
N ASP A 143 -0.89 -0.75 -4.89
CA ASP A 143 -1.41 0.34 -4.07
C ASP A 143 -2.50 -0.07 -3.07
N ARG A 144 -3.17 -1.19 -3.30
CA ARG A 144 -4.16 -1.78 -2.38
C ARG A 144 -3.54 -2.85 -1.51
N GLY A 145 -2.67 -3.68 -2.09
CA GLY A 145 -1.96 -4.73 -1.38
C GLY A 145 -1.05 -4.18 -0.28
N GLU A 146 -0.32 -3.10 -0.56
CA GLU A 146 0.53 -2.42 0.42
C GLU A 146 -0.29 -1.90 1.61
N VAL A 147 -1.42 -1.26 1.36
CA VAL A 147 -2.30 -0.78 2.44
C VAL A 147 -2.83 -1.94 3.27
N ALA A 148 -3.17 -3.06 2.64
CA ALA A 148 -3.62 -4.26 3.36
C ALA A 148 -2.53 -4.82 4.27
N ILE A 149 -1.28 -4.84 3.83
CA ILE A 149 -0.13 -5.33 4.60
C ILE A 149 0.26 -4.33 5.70
N LEU A 150 0.40 -3.04 5.37
CA LEU A 150 0.99 -2.04 6.24
C LEU A 150 -0.02 -1.41 7.22
N SER A 151 -1.32 -1.48 6.91
CA SER A 151 -2.41 -0.91 7.71
C SER A 151 -3.46 -1.92 8.14
N GLY A 152 -3.41 -3.18 7.66
CA GLY A 152 -4.44 -4.17 7.93
C GLY A 152 -5.82 -3.78 7.36
N PHE A 153 -5.86 -2.86 6.39
CA PHE A 153 -7.10 -2.37 5.80
C PHE A 153 -7.43 -3.14 4.51
N PRO A 154 -8.56 -3.85 4.46
CA PRO A 154 -8.91 -4.65 3.29
C PRO A 154 -8.99 -3.84 2.00
N ALA A 155 -8.52 -4.42 0.91
CA ALA A 155 -8.53 -3.78 -0.40
C ALA A 155 -9.96 -3.53 -0.88
N GLN A 156 -10.19 -2.33 -1.40
CA GLN A 156 -11.47 -1.95 -2.01
C GLN A 156 -11.50 -2.31 -3.50
N THR A 157 -12.69 -2.50 -4.03
CA THR A 157 -12.89 -3.02 -5.39
C THR A 157 -12.45 -2.08 -6.50
N ARG A 158 -12.69 -0.78 -6.37
CA ARG A 158 -12.44 0.21 -7.44
C ARG A 158 -11.26 1.12 -7.16
N MET A 159 -11.20 1.73 -6.00
CA MET A 159 -10.19 2.74 -5.66
C MET A 159 -9.32 2.28 -4.51
N SER A 160 -8.05 2.66 -4.53
CA SER A 160 -7.19 2.52 -3.36
C SER A 160 -7.41 3.68 -2.39
N ILE A 161 -7.60 3.37 -1.11
CA ILE A 161 -7.67 4.37 -0.04
C ILE A 161 -6.35 5.17 0.07
N MET A 162 -5.26 4.64 -0.45
CA MET A 162 -3.97 5.33 -0.56
C MET A 162 -4.10 6.68 -1.28
N LYS A 163 -5.00 6.77 -2.28
CA LYS A 163 -5.28 7.99 -3.05
C LYS A 163 -6.12 9.04 -2.30
N LEU A 164 -6.56 8.72 -1.11
CA LEU A 164 -7.39 9.59 -0.27
C LEU A 164 -6.62 9.95 1.01
N PRO A 165 -5.65 10.90 0.98
CA PRO A 165 -4.78 11.21 2.12
C PRO A 165 -5.55 11.59 3.39
N ALA A 166 -6.68 12.30 3.24
CA ALA A 166 -7.54 12.68 4.36
C ALA A 166 -8.14 11.47 5.11
N LYS A 167 -8.35 10.35 4.42
CA LYS A 167 -8.87 9.10 4.99
C LYS A 167 -7.73 8.18 5.42
N SER A 168 -6.74 7.97 4.56
CA SER A 168 -5.66 7.01 4.79
C SER A 168 -4.78 7.36 6.00
N ARG A 169 -4.62 8.65 6.32
CA ARG A 169 -3.88 9.11 7.52
C ARG A 169 -4.43 8.59 8.85
N ASN A 170 -5.71 8.23 8.88
CA ASN A 170 -6.39 7.75 10.10
C ASN A 170 -6.36 6.22 10.21
N LEU A 171 -5.80 5.52 9.23
CA LEU A 171 -5.68 4.07 9.27
C LEU A 171 -4.70 3.63 10.37
N PRO A 172 -4.87 2.44 10.94
CA PRO A 172 -3.83 1.77 11.68
C PRO A 172 -2.54 1.73 10.86
N SER A 173 -1.39 1.70 11.53
CA SER A 173 -0.11 1.68 10.84
C SER A 173 0.90 0.81 11.57
N LEU A 174 1.49 -0.11 10.83
CA LEU A 174 2.59 -0.92 11.31
C LEU A 174 3.77 -0.05 11.78
N ALA A 175 4.08 1.03 11.04
CA ALA A 175 5.13 1.98 11.42
C ALA A 175 4.84 2.64 12.77
N ARG A 176 3.63 3.16 12.98
CA ARG A 176 3.26 3.79 14.25
C ARG A 176 3.28 2.80 15.41
N SER A 177 2.76 1.59 15.18
CA SER A 177 2.74 0.54 16.21
C SER A 177 4.16 0.15 16.63
N LEU A 178 5.07 -0.05 15.66
CA LEU A 178 6.45 -0.39 15.93
C LEU A 178 7.23 0.80 16.55
N SER A 179 7.02 2.02 16.07
CA SER A 179 7.63 3.21 16.67
C SER A 179 7.18 3.43 18.11
N GLY A 180 5.88 3.19 18.40
CA GLY A 180 5.36 3.20 19.77
C GLY A 180 6.00 2.13 20.67
N ALA A 181 6.46 1.03 20.11
CA ALA A 181 7.23 -0.01 20.80
C ALA A 181 8.75 0.28 20.83
N GLY A 182 9.19 1.45 20.36
CA GLY A 182 10.58 1.90 20.39
C GLY A 182 11.45 1.38 19.24
N TYR A 183 10.85 1.00 18.10
CA TYR A 183 11.60 0.67 16.88
C TYR A 183 11.83 1.92 16.02
N ALA A 184 12.96 1.98 15.35
CA ALA A 184 13.14 2.84 14.19
C ALA A 184 12.47 2.17 12.98
N THR A 185 11.70 2.94 12.20
CA THR A 185 10.96 2.41 11.05
C THR A 185 11.35 3.14 9.77
N GLY A 186 11.51 2.41 8.68
CA GLY A 186 11.81 2.97 7.37
C GLY A 186 11.04 2.23 6.29
N PHE A 187 10.85 2.87 5.14
CA PHE A 187 10.26 2.28 3.96
C PHE A 187 11.14 2.59 2.75
N SER A 188 11.54 1.57 2.03
CA SER A 188 12.41 1.67 0.85
C SER A 188 11.66 1.19 -0.37
N TYR A 189 11.63 1.99 -1.43
CA TYR A 189 10.89 1.69 -2.65
C TYR A 189 11.80 1.79 -3.87
N GLY A 190 11.74 0.77 -4.74
CA GLY A 190 12.53 0.69 -5.96
C GLY A 190 11.98 1.48 -7.15
N GLY A 191 10.98 2.33 -6.95
CA GLY A 191 10.33 3.14 -7.97
C GLY A 191 10.05 4.57 -7.54
N ASP A 192 9.23 5.29 -8.33
CA ASP A 192 8.79 6.64 -8.00
C ASP A 192 7.66 6.60 -6.94
N LEU A 193 7.93 7.10 -5.74
CA LEU A 193 6.96 7.19 -4.64
C LEU A 193 5.73 8.07 -4.96
N ASN A 194 5.81 8.93 -5.97
CA ASN A 194 4.64 9.69 -6.43
C ASN A 194 3.67 8.86 -7.27
N PHE A 195 4.12 7.70 -7.73
CA PHE A 195 3.24 6.77 -8.43
C PHE A 195 2.17 6.24 -7.47
N THR A 196 0.89 6.35 -7.87
CA THR A 196 -0.29 5.91 -7.09
C THR A 196 -0.44 6.51 -5.69
N ASP A 197 0.11 7.71 -5.47
CA ASP A 197 0.02 8.46 -4.19
C ASP A 197 0.72 7.78 -2.99
N GLN A 198 1.72 6.91 -3.24
CA GLN A 198 2.45 6.22 -2.17
C GLN A 198 3.10 7.18 -1.18
N ALA A 199 3.76 8.27 -1.65
CA ALA A 199 4.43 9.20 -0.75
C ALA A 199 3.47 9.80 0.28
N SER A 200 2.28 10.23 -0.14
CA SER A 200 1.28 10.80 0.77
C SER A 200 0.82 9.78 1.82
N TYR A 201 0.60 8.54 1.43
CA TYR A 201 0.21 7.47 2.34
C TYR A 201 1.34 7.13 3.33
N MET A 202 2.58 6.97 2.86
CA MET A 202 3.71 6.61 3.70
C MET A 202 4.00 7.68 4.76
N TYR A 203 4.10 8.95 4.36
CA TYR A 203 4.28 10.05 5.32
C TYR A 203 3.10 10.15 6.30
N ALA A 204 1.87 10.06 5.79
CA ALA A 204 0.67 10.16 6.62
C ALA A 204 0.53 9.03 7.62
N THR A 205 1.09 7.86 7.37
CA THR A 205 1.04 6.68 8.24
C THR A 205 2.29 6.47 9.09
N GLY A 206 3.25 7.43 9.05
CA GLY A 206 4.39 7.48 9.96
C GLY A 206 5.64 6.75 9.46
N TRP A 207 5.69 6.37 8.19
CA TRP A 207 6.90 5.87 7.57
C TRP A 207 7.86 7.00 7.22
N GLN A 208 9.15 6.68 7.11
CA GLN A 208 10.17 7.52 6.50
C GLN A 208 10.55 6.91 5.15
N PRO A 209 9.87 7.31 4.07
CA PRO A 209 10.08 6.69 2.77
C PRO A 209 11.35 7.21 2.09
N VAL A 210 12.08 6.30 1.44
CA VAL A 210 13.22 6.57 0.58
C VAL A 210 12.95 5.95 -0.79
N SER A 211 13.03 6.77 -1.86
CA SER A 211 12.95 6.31 -3.23
C SER A 211 14.32 6.28 -3.87
N TYR A 212 14.62 5.24 -4.63
CA TYR A 212 15.87 5.10 -5.36
C TYR A 212 15.93 5.86 -6.69
N THR A 213 14.82 6.49 -7.11
CA THR A 213 14.78 7.26 -8.37
C THR A 213 15.71 8.49 -8.39
N HIS A 214 16.28 8.86 -7.24
CA HIS A 214 17.25 9.96 -7.12
C HIS A 214 18.70 9.48 -6.97
N LEU A 215 18.96 8.19 -7.11
CA LEU A 215 20.33 7.61 -6.97
C LEU A 215 20.98 7.27 -8.32
N THR A 216 20.37 7.66 -9.44
CA THR A 216 20.93 7.51 -10.80
C THR A 216 21.23 8.85 -11.42
#